data_36adf6cc86cf8fd789023d64eb20bc51
#
_entry.id   36adf6cc86cf8fd789023d64eb20bc51
#
_cell.length_a   1.000
_cell.length_b   1.000
_cell.length_c   1.000
_cell.angle_alpha   90.00
_cell.angle_beta   90.00
_cell.angle_gamma   90.00
#
_symmetry.space_group_name_H-M   'P 1'
#
loop_
_entity.id
_entity.type
_entity.pdbx_description
1 polymer ?
#
loop_
_entity_poly.entity_id
_entity_poly.type
_entity_poly.pdbx_seq_one_letter_code
_entity_poly.pdbx_strand_id
1 'polypeptide(L)'
;MIALIDYGAGNLHSVEKALRFVGADVRRFVSGDGLDDADAAVLPGVGAFDDCIHALNRQALLEATGRFIRSGKPFLGICVGYQALFERSEEFNSCAAGLGVFRGSVVRFSGKEGLKVPQIGWNQIEIAKTECPLFRGVPDKSYVYFVHSFHPRPEDDSIVATRTEYGERFASAVWHQNVYATQFHPEKSQRVGLQILRNFLDSPSQPSVGS
;
A
#
# COMPACT_ATOMS: atom_id res chain seq x y z
N MET A 1 -0.64 -18.55 5.54
CA MET A 1 0.09 -18.28 4.26
C MET A 1 -0.29 -16.88 3.77
N ILE A 2 0.71 -16.07 3.39
CA ILE A 2 0.52 -14.70 2.85
C ILE A 2 0.58 -14.74 1.33
N ALA A 3 -0.44 -14.21 0.67
CA ALA A 3 -0.43 -14.03 -0.77
C ALA A 3 0.38 -12.78 -1.14
N LEU A 4 1.44 -12.94 -1.92
CA LEU A 4 2.14 -11.84 -2.57
C LEU A 4 1.62 -11.73 -4.00
N ILE A 5 0.88 -10.66 -4.29
CA ILE A 5 0.25 -10.45 -5.60
C ILE A 5 1.32 -10.01 -6.59
N ASP A 6 1.53 -10.82 -7.64
CA ASP A 6 2.56 -10.64 -8.67
C ASP A 6 1.89 -10.38 -10.03
N TYR A 7 1.74 -9.11 -10.38
CA TYR A 7 1.20 -8.70 -11.66
C TYR A 7 2.29 -8.40 -12.72
N GLY A 8 3.52 -8.88 -12.46
CA GLY A 8 4.65 -8.74 -13.39
C GLY A 8 5.47 -7.45 -13.23
N ALA A 9 5.18 -6.66 -12.19
CA ALA A 9 5.96 -5.46 -11.85
C ALA A 9 6.14 -5.34 -10.33
N GLY A 10 7.17 -4.62 -9.92
CA GLY A 10 7.46 -4.40 -8.50
C GLY A 10 8.77 -5.05 -8.05
N ASN A 11 9.27 -4.60 -6.91
CA ASN A 11 10.43 -5.23 -6.27
C ASN A 11 9.98 -6.44 -5.41
N LEU A 12 9.28 -7.39 -6.07
CA LEU A 12 8.69 -8.57 -5.44
C LEU A 12 9.70 -9.35 -4.61
N HIS A 13 10.94 -9.49 -5.11
CA HIS A 13 11.97 -10.24 -4.39
C HIS A 13 12.31 -9.63 -3.03
N SER A 14 12.43 -8.29 -2.97
CA SER A 14 12.72 -7.60 -1.70
C SER A 14 11.53 -7.68 -0.72
N VAL A 15 10.29 -7.54 -1.22
CA VAL A 15 9.09 -7.66 -0.39
C VAL A 15 8.96 -9.09 0.14
N GLU A 16 9.10 -10.10 -0.71
CA GLU A 16 9.07 -11.51 -0.31
C GLU A 16 10.13 -11.83 0.73
N LYS A 17 11.39 -11.39 0.48
CA LYS A 17 12.50 -11.59 1.42
C LYS A 17 12.23 -10.95 2.77
N ALA A 18 11.69 -9.72 2.79
CA ALA A 18 11.37 -9.02 4.02
C ALA A 18 10.23 -9.70 4.80
N LEU A 19 9.16 -10.14 4.10
CA LEU A 19 8.06 -10.89 4.71
C LEU A 19 8.54 -12.22 5.29
N ARG A 20 9.35 -13.00 4.54
CA ARG A 20 9.93 -14.25 5.05
C ARG A 20 10.86 -14.01 6.24
N PHE A 21 11.63 -12.94 6.22
CA PHE A 21 12.53 -12.57 7.32
C PHE A 21 11.76 -12.30 8.63
N VAL A 22 10.56 -11.74 8.55
CA VAL A 22 9.72 -11.53 9.74
C VAL A 22 8.87 -12.74 10.11
N GLY A 23 9.04 -13.88 9.42
CA GLY A 23 8.43 -15.18 9.76
C GLY A 23 7.21 -15.56 8.91
N ALA A 24 6.89 -14.84 7.84
CA ALA A 24 5.76 -15.17 6.98
C ALA A 24 6.03 -16.40 6.10
N ASP A 25 5.03 -17.27 5.96
CA ASP A 25 4.91 -18.20 4.85
C ASP A 25 4.32 -17.44 3.65
N VAL A 26 5.11 -17.21 2.60
CA VAL A 26 4.76 -16.37 1.44
C VAL A 26 4.66 -17.21 0.18
N ARG A 27 3.54 -17.04 -0.55
CA ARG A 27 3.33 -17.57 -1.89
C ARG A 27 3.00 -16.45 -2.87
N ARG A 28 3.62 -16.49 -4.07
CA ARG A 28 3.30 -15.55 -5.16
C ARG A 28 2.07 -16.00 -5.92
N PHE A 29 1.22 -15.07 -6.27
CA PHE A 29 0.01 -15.27 -7.06
C PHE A 29 0.10 -14.44 -8.34
N VAL A 30 0.20 -15.10 -9.47
CA VAL A 30 0.26 -14.51 -10.81
C VAL A 30 -1.10 -14.51 -11.52
N SER A 31 -2.12 -15.10 -10.89
CA SER A 31 -3.53 -15.09 -11.30
C SER A 31 -4.42 -14.98 -10.07
N GLY A 32 -5.71 -14.69 -10.29
CA GLY A 32 -6.70 -14.64 -9.22
C GLY A 32 -7.06 -16.00 -8.59
N ASP A 33 -6.58 -17.11 -9.19
CA ASP A 33 -6.94 -18.46 -8.75
C ASP A 33 -6.35 -18.78 -7.38
N GLY A 34 -7.21 -19.16 -6.44
CA GLY A 34 -6.84 -19.54 -5.09
C GLY A 34 -6.35 -18.37 -4.20
N LEU A 35 -6.48 -17.12 -4.64
CA LEU A 35 -6.12 -15.96 -3.81
C LEU A 35 -6.95 -15.92 -2.54
N ASP A 36 -8.21 -16.31 -2.63
CA ASP A 36 -9.16 -16.35 -1.51
C ASP A 36 -8.77 -17.35 -0.40
N ASP A 37 -7.86 -18.32 -0.68
CA ASP A 37 -7.38 -19.28 0.31
C ASP A 37 -6.29 -18.71 1.23
N ALA A 38 -5.69 -17.56 0.88
CA ALA A 38 -4.68 -16.92 1.71
C ALA A 38 -5.26 -16.33 3.00
N ASP A 39 -4.44 -16.25 4.05
CA ASP A 39 -4.81 -15.64 5.33
C ASP A 39 -4.68 -14.11 5.31
N ALA A 40 -3.74 -13.59 4.51
CA ALA A 40 -3.56 -12.18 4.25
C ALA A 40 -2.97 -11.98 2.84
N ALA A 41 -3.06 -10.75 2.30
CA ALA A 41 -2.50 -10.44 0.99
C ALA A 41 -1.68 -9.15 1.01
N VAL A 42 -0.63 -9.11 0.19
CA VAL A 42 0.22 -7.94 -0.04
C VAL A 42 0.23 -7.63 -1.53
N LEU A 43 -0.12 -6.39 -1.88
CA LEU A 43 0.00 -5.84 -3.22
C LEU A 43 1.13 -4.81 -3.25
N PRO A 44 2.35 -5.20 -3.62
CA PRO A 44 3.40 -4.23 -3.92
C PRO A 44 3.18 -3.63 -5.30
N GLY A 45 3.72 -2.44 -5.53
CA GLY A 45 3.65 -1.85 -6.85
C GLY A 45 4.78 -0.86 -7.10
N VAL A 46 5.21 -0.76 -8.35
CA VAL A 46 6.11 0.27 -8.87
C VAL A 46 5.64 0.69 -10.26
N GLY A 47 6.09 1.86 -10.74
CA GLY A 47 5.70 2.38 -12.05
C GLY A 47 4.46 3.24 -11.99
N ALA A 48 3.69 3.27 -13.09
CA ALA A 48 2.51 4.10 -13.23
C ALA A 48 1.24 3.41 -12.72
N PHE A 49 0.28 4.22 -12.26
CA PHE A 49 -1.02 3.76 -11.78
C PHE A 49 -1.76 2.91 -12.82
N ASP A 50 -1.93 3.42 -14.05
CA ASP A 50 -2.65 2.71 -15.11
C ASP A 50 -1.99 1.39 -15.48
N ASP A 51 -0.65 1.36 -15.54
CA ASP A 51 0.09 0.13 -15.85
C ASP A 51 -0.18 -0.96 -14.80
N CYS A 52 -0.24 -0.58 -13.52
CA CYS A 52 -0.58 -1.48 -12.42
C CYS A 52 -2.01 -2.02 -12.59
N ILE A 53 -3.00 -1.16 -12.78
CA ILE A 53 -4.41 -1.55 -12.93
C ILE A 53 -4.60 -2.44 -14.16
N HIS A 54 -4.03 -2.06 -15.30
CA HIS A 54 -4.12 -2.87 -16.51
C HIS A 54 -3.46 -4.24 -16.37
N ALA A 55 -2.30 -4.31 -15.70
CA ALA A 55 -1.61 -5.58 -15.48
C ALA A 55 -2.41 -6.49 -14.53
N LEU A 56 -2.95 -5.95 -13.43
CA LEU A 56 -3.84 -6.68 -12.53
C LEU A 56 -5.07 -7.22 -13.27
N ASN A 57 -5.66 -6.41 -14.15
CA ASN A 57 -6.85 -6.81 -14.91
C ASN A 57 -6.55 -7.93 -15.92
N ARG A 58 -5.44 -7.82 -16.66
CA ARG A 58 -5.02 -8.87 -17.63
C ARG A 58 -4.81 -10.23 -16.98
N GLN A 59 -4.45 -10.27 -15.72
CA GLN A 59 -4.17 -11.52 -14.96
C GLN A 59 -5.34 -11.95 -14.08
N ALA A 60 -6.53 -11.35 -14.24
CA ALA A 60 -7.71 -11.56 -13.38
C ALA A 60 -7.43 -11.32 -11.88
N LEU A 61 -6.37 -10.59 -11.55
CA LEU A 61 -6.00 -10.24 -10.18
C LEU A 61 -6.81 -9.05 -9.64
N LEU A 62 -7.29 -8.14 -10.51
CA LEU A 62 -7.98 -6.93 -10.05
C LEU A 62 -9.27 -7.28 -9.29
N GLU A 63 -10.13 -8.08 -9.91
CA GLU A 63 -11.38 -8.53 -9.28
C GLU A 63 -11.12 -9.44 -8.07
N ALA A 64 -10.17 -10.39 -8.20
CA ALA A 64 -9.80 -11.28 -7.11
C ALA A 64 -9.27 -10.50 -5.89
N THR A 65 -8.45 -9.46 -6.09
CA THR A 65 -7.98 -8.55 -5.03
C THR A 65 -9.16 -7.83 -4.37
N GLY A 66 -10.11 -7.33 -5.16
CA GLY A 66 -11.31 -6.69 -4.62
C GLY A 66 -12.16 -7.65 -3.78
N ARG A 67 -12.37 -8.90 -4.23
CA ARG A 67 -13.05 -9.94 -3.43
C ARG A 67 -12.29 -10.24 -2.15
N PHE A 68 -10.97 -10.41 -2.24
CA PHE A 68 -10.13 -10.66 -1.07
C PHE A 68 -10.25 -9.55 -0.01
N ILE A 69 -10.21 -8.29 -0.41
CA ILE A 69 -10.39 -7.16 0.51
C ILE A 69 -11.75 -7.22 1.19
N ARG A 70 -12.82 -7.48 0.43
CA ARG A 70 -14.19 -7.59 0.99
C ARG A 70 -14.38 -8.78 1.94
N SER A 71 -13.52 -9.80 1.86
CA SER A 71 -13.57 -10.95 2.79
C SER A 71 -13.20 -10.59 4.24
N GLY A 72 -12.67 -9.40 4.50
CA GLY A 72 -12.23 -8.96 5.82
C GLY A 72 -10.86 -9.47 6.24
N LYS A 73 -10.16 -10.22 5.39
CA LYS A 73 -8.78 -10.67 5.64
C LYS A 73 -7.79 -9.52 5.49
N PRO A 74 -6.71 -9.49 6.27
CA PRO A 74 -5.71 -8.41 6.23
C PRO A 74 -5.15 -8.21 4.82
N PHE A 75 -5.12 -6.97 4.39
CA PHE A 75 -4.58 -6.55 3.09
C PHE A 75 -3.60 -5.38 3.27
N LEU A 76 -2.43 -5.46 2.62
CA LEU A 76 -1.42 -4.41 2.62
C LEU A 76 -1.08 -3.97 1.19
N GLY A 77 -1.40 -2.71 0.86
CA GLY A 77 -0.92 -2.04 -0.35
C GLY A 77 0.40 -1.30 -0.12
N ILE A 78 1.39 -1.46 -1.01
CA ILE A 78 2.69 -0.79 -0.90
C ILE A 78 2.95 0.06 -2.15
N CYS A 79 3.22 1.34 -1.99
CA CYS A 79 3.55 2.32 -3.03
C CYS A 79 2.45 2.38 -4.11
N VAL A 80 2.66 1.92 -5.33
CA VAL A 80 1.60 1.89 -6.36
C VAL A 80 0.44 0.96 -5.95
N GLY A 81 0.71 -0.11 -5.19
CA GLY A 81 -0.33 -0.94 -4.59
C GLY A 81 -1.21 -0.19 -3.58
N TYR A 82 -0.68 0.81 -2.89
CA TYR A 82 -1.47 1.76 -2.09
C TYR A 82 -2.31 2.66 -2.99
N GLN A 83 -1.72 3.22 -4.03
CA GLN A 83 -2.40 4.10 -4.97
C GLN A 83 -3.57 3.38 -5.65
N ALA A 84 -3.39 2.11 -6.03
CA ALA A 84 -4.41 1.28 -6.68
C ALA A 84 -5.71 1.09 -5.86
N LEU A 85 -5.68 1.35 -4.55
CA LEU A 85 -6.87 1.29 -3.68
C LEU A 85 -7.84 2.45 -3.89
N PHE A 86 -7.40 3.55 -4.53
CA PHE A 86 -8.22 4.73 -4.79
C PHE A 86 -9.00 4.61 -6.11
N GLU A 87 -9.90 5.55 -6.36
CA GLU A 87 -10.82 5.51 -7.50
C GLU A 87 -10.10 5.83 -8.82
N ARG A 88 -9.15 6.77 -8.81
CA ARG A 88 -8.52 7.32 -10.02
C ARG A 88 -7.16 7.95 -9.73
N SER A 89 -6.40 8.18 -10.80
CA SER A 89 -5.13 8.92 -10.76
C SER A 89 -5.18 10.13 -11.69
N GLU A 90 -4.45 11.19 -11.34
CA GLU A 90 -4.19 12.36 -12.19
C GLU A 90 -2.87 12.20 -12.98
N GLU A 91 -2.29 10.99 -12.99
CA GLU A 91 -1.04 10.68 -13.65
C GLU A 91 -1.23 10.63 -15.18
N PHE A 92 -0.51 11.49 -15.94
CA PHE A 92 -0.40 11.41 -17.40
C PHE A 92 -1.69 11.08 -18.16
N ASN A 93 -2.78 11.81 -17.93
CA ASN A 93 -4.09 11.52 -18.52
C ASN A 93 -4.61 10.10 -18.20
N SER A 94 -4.32 9.60 -17.01
CA SER A 94 -4.84 8.33 -16.53
C SER A 94 -6.35 8.22 -16.74
N CYS A 95 -6.79 7.07 -17.23
CA CYS A 95 -8.20 6.75 -17.46
C CYS A 95 -8.60 5.43 -16.81
N ALA A 96 -7.66 4.70 -16.19
CA ALA A 96 -7.96 3.48 -15.46
C ALA A 96 -8.71 3.79 -14.16
N ALA A 97 -9.75 3.01 -13.89
CA ALA A 97 -10.38 3.00 -12.58
C ALA A 97 -9.60 2.09 -11.64
N GLY A 98 -9.24 2.59 -10.46
CA GLY A 98 -8.62 1.79 -9.41
C GLY A 98 -9.61 0.82 -8.75
N LEU A 99 -9.19 0.21 -7.65
CA LEU A 99 -10.02 -0.73 -6.88
C LEU A 99 -11.22 -0.05 -6.19
N GLY A 100 -11.18 1.30 -6.04
CA GLY A 100 -12.27 2.06 -5.42
C GLY A 100 -12.56 1.69 -3.97
N VAL A 101 -11.58 1.16 -3.25
CA VAL A 101 -11.69 0.82 -1.82
C VAL A 101 -11.81 2.10 -0.99
N PHE A 102 -11.09 3.13 -1.40
CA PHE A 102 -11.12 4.45 -0.78
C PHE A 102 -11.53 5.53 -1.79
N ARG A 103 -12.37 6.45 -1.35
CA ARG A 103 -12.69 7.65 -2.13
C ARG A 103 -11.50 8.60 -2.16
N GLY A 104 -11.31 9.22 -3.32
CA GLY A 104 -10.25 10.18 -3.55
C GLY A 104 -9.45 9.87 -4.81
N SER A 105 -8.38 10.61 -4.99
CA SER A 105 -7.53 10.50 -6.18
C SER A 105 -6.05 10.43 -5.83
N VAL A 106 -5.28 9.88 -6.74
CA VAL A 106 -3.81 9.94 -6.71
C VAL A 106 -3.39 11.20 -7.46
N VAL A 107 -2.65 12.08 -6.78
CA VAL A 107 -2.27 13.39 -7.29
C VAL A 107 -0.75 13.54 -7.34
N ARG A 108 -0.26 14.42 -8.23
CA ARG A 108 1.16 14.76 -8.31
C ARG A 108 1.53 15.76 -7.21
N PHE A 109 2.76 15.69 -6.70
CA PHE A 109 3.31 16.76 -5.88
C PHE A 109 3.22 18.11 -6.59
N SER A 110 2.89 19.16 -5.86
CA SER A 110 2.61 20.51 -6.38
C SER A 110 3.80 21.20 -7.08
N GLY A 111 5.01 20.60 -7.01
CA GLY A 111 6.18 21.09 -7.72
C GLY A 111 6.61 22.48 -7.28
N LYS A 112 6.54 22.78 -5.97
CA LYS A 112 7.06 24.04 -5.42
C LYS A 112 8.52 24.24 -5.84
N GLU A 113 8.92 25.49 -6.08
CA GLU A 113 10.26 25.83 -6.48
C GLU A 113 11.30 25.25 -5.51
N GLY A 114 12.29 24.53 -6.04
CA GLY A 114 13.32 23.84 -5.26
C GLY A 114 12.95 22.41 -4.80
N LEU A 115 11.70 21.97 -4.98
CA LEU A 115 11.29 20.61 -4.63
C LEU A 115 11.60 19.64 -5.79
N LYS A 116 12.43 18.63 -5.53
CA LYS A 116 12.70 17.58 -6.52
C LYS A 116 11.55 16.56 -6.57
N VAL A 117 10.98 16.34 -7.76
CA VAL A 117 10.00 15.29 -8.01
C VAL A 117 10.60 14.31 -9.03
N PRO A 118 10.68 13.02 -8.74
CA PRO A 118 10.11 12.29 -7.58
C PRO A 118 10.80 12.58 -6.24
N GLN A 119 10.05 12.42 -5.14
CA GLN A 119 10.62 12.21 -3.81
C GLN A 119 11.39 10.90 -3.81
N ILE A 120 12.70 10.93 -3.60
CA ILE A 120 13.55 9.74 -3.50
C ILE A 120 14.41 9.87 -2.26
N GLY A 121 14.26 8.95 -1.32
CA GLY A 121 15.09 8.91 -0.11
C GLY A 121 14.31 8.72 1.18
N TRP A 122 15.00 8.98 2.28
CA TRP A 122 14.46 8.83 3.62
C TRP A 122 13.72 10.09 4.05
N ASN A 123 12.53 9.90 4.61
CA ASN A 123 11.74 10.97 5.20
C ASN A 123 10.95 10.44 6.40
N GLN A 124 10.49 11.33 7.25
CA GLN A 124 9.81 11.01 8.49
C GLN A 124 8.32 10.78 8.27
N ILE A 125 7.76 9.82 8.99
CA ILE A 125 6.31 9.65 9.16
C ILE A 125 5.87 10.24 10.49
N GLU A 126 4.77 10.97 10.47
CA GLU A 126 4.05 11.48 11.63
C GLU A 126 2.84 10.59 11.87
N ILE A 127 2.78 9.92 13.02
CA ILE A 127 1.68 8.99 13.33
C ILE A 127 0.43 9.80 13.68
N ALA A 128 -0.58 9.74 12.81
CA ALA A 128 -1.86 10.40 12.99
C ALA A 128 -2.87 9.54 13.76
N LYS A 129 -2.76 8.20 13.62
CA LYS A 129 -3.59 7.21 14.32
C LYS A 129 -2.72 6.30 15.18
N THR A 130 -2.66 6.58 16.45
CA THR A 130 -1.86 5.79 17.42
C THR A 130 -2.43 4.39 17.67
N GLU A 131 -3.72 4.18 17.41
CA GLU A 131 -4.42 2.90 17.51
C GLU A 131 -4.20 2.00 16.28
N CYS A 132 -3.61 2.50 15.19
CA CYS A 132 -3.35 1.70 14.00
C CYS A 132 -2.39 0.55 14.33
N PRO A 133 -2.83 -0.73 14.16
CA PRO A 133 -2.00 -1.88 14.52
C PRO A 133 -0.66 -1.91 13.80
N LEU A 134 -0.62 -1.41 12.56
CA LEU A 134 0.57 -1.41 11.71
C LEU A 134 1.75 -0.64 12.33
N PHE A 135 1.47 0.40 13.14
CA PHE A 135 2.49 1.26 13.74
C PHE A 135 2.76 0.97 15.22
N ARG A 136 2.28 -0.16 15.75
CA ARG A 136 2.54 -0.56 17.14
C ARG A 136 4.05 -0.69 17.38
N GLY A 137 4.56 0.05 18.38
CA GLY A 137 5.98 0.05 18.73
C GLY A 137 6.90 0.77 17.74
N VAL A 138 6.34 1.45 16.74
CA VAL A 138 7.08 2.34 15.82
C VAL A 138 7.11 3.74 16.45
N PRO A 139 8.29 4.32 16.72
CA PRO A 139 8.37 5.68 17.24
C PRO A 139 7.81 6.68 16.23
N ASP A 140 7.11 7.71 16.73
CA ASP A 140 6.73 8.85 15.88
C ASP A 140 7.96 9.52 15.26
N LYS A 141 7.80 10.09 14.07
CA LYS A 141 8.90 10.69 13.27
C LYS A 141 10.00 9.70 12.88
N SER A 142 9.68 8.41 12.86
CA SER A 142 10.58 7.40 12.29
C SER A 142 10.86 7.67 10.83
N TYR A 143 12.10 7.44 10.40
CA TYR A 143 12.49 7.53 8.99
C TYR A 143 12.15 6.26 8.24
N VAL A 144 11.53 6.43 7.07
CA VAL A 144 11.19 5.37 6.10
C VAL A 144 11.60 5.80 4.69
N TYR A 145 11.69 4.84 3.76
CA TYR A 145 12.16 5.08 2.41
C TYR A 145 11.02 5.33 1.44
N PHE A 146 11.08 6.45 0.72
CA PHE A 146 10.13 6.87 -0.32
C PHE A 146 10.79 6.88 -1.70
N VAL A 147 10.00 6.57 -2.73
CA VAL A 147 10.33 6.76 -4.14
C VAL A 147 9.06 6.92 -4.95
N HIS A 148 8.55 8.15 -5.11
CA HIS A 148 7.30 8.42 -5.80
C HIS A 148 7.17 9.87 -6.26
N SER A 149 6.41 10.10 -7.34
CA SER A 149 6.05 11.42 -7.87
C SER A 149 4.60 11.80 -7.55
N PHE A 150 3.77 10.79 -7.27
CA PHE A 150 2.35 10.90 -7.00
C PHE A 150 2.05 10.31 -5.64
N HIS A 151 0.99 10.78 -5.00
CA HIS A 151 0.52 10.28 -3.71
C HIS A 151 -1.00 10.32 -3.64
N PRO A 152 -1.65 9.43 -2.89
CA PRO A 152 -3.08 9.50 -2.64
C PRO A 152 -3.47 10.75 -1.84
N ARG A 153 -4.63 11.30 -2.23
CA ARG A 153 -5.36 12.35 -1.50
C ARG A 153 -6.74 11.81 -1.13
N PRO A 154 -6.87 11.18 0.05
CA PRO A 154 -8.16 10.68 0.54
C PRO A 154 -9.17 11.82 0.68
N GLU A 155 -10.46 11.55 0.36
CA GLU A 155 -11.57 12.44 0.69
C GLU A 155 -11.96 12.32 2.17
N ASP A 156 -11.81 11.13 2.75
CA ASP A 156 -12.02 10.86 4.17
C ASP A 156 -10.70 10.89 4.93
N ASP A 157 -10.47 11.96 5.66
CA ASP A 157 -9.26 12.14 6.49
C ASP A 157 -9.17 11.13 7.65
N SER A 158 -10.30 10.54 8.02
CA SER A 158 -10.36 9.57 9.13
C SER A 158 -9.60 8.28 8.85
N ILE A 159 -9.31 7.94 7.59
CA ILE A 159 -8.52 6.75 7.24
C ILE A 159 -7.01 6.97 7.33
N VAL A 160 -6.54 8.23 7.43
CA VAL A 160 -5.11 8.55 7.40
C VAL A 160 -4.42 8.08 8.67
N ALA A 161 -3.50 7.13 8.53
CA ALA A 161 -2.74 6.56 9.64
C ALA A 161 -1.43 7.30 9.89
N THR A 162 -0.74 7.75 8.84
CA THR A 162 0.45 8.59 8.95
C THR A 162 0.46 9.70 7.90
N ARG A 163 1.16 10.78 8.22
CA ARG A 163 1.44 11.89 7.32
C ARG A 163 2.93 12.10 7.17
N THR A 164 3.32 12.68 6.06
CA THR A 164 4.71 13.06 5.79
C THR A 164 4.72 14.44 5.14
N GLU A 165 5.73 15.25 5.49
CA GLU A 165 5.94 16.56 4.89
C GLU A 165 6.98 16.45 3.77
N TYR A 166 6.61 16.86 2.56
CA TYR A 166 7.53 16.98 1.43
C TYR A 166 7.10 18.15 0.52
N GLY A 167 7.38 19.37 0.97
CA GLY A 167 6.87 20.59 0.34
C GLY A 167 5.36 20.80 0.49
N GLU A 168 4.64 19.74 0.71
CA GLU A 168 3.25 19.67 1.12
C GLU A 168 3.05 18.45 2.04
N ARG A 169 2.02 18.50 2.87
CA ARG A 169 1.70 17.42 3.79
C ARG A 169 0.77 16.44 3.12
N PHE A 170 1.18 15.18 3.01
CA PHE A 170 0.40 14.13 2.34
C PHE A 170 0.15 12.91 3.24
N ALA A 171 -0.87 12.10 2.89
CA ALA A 171 -1.17 10.84 3.55
C ALA A 171 -0.14 9.78 3.12
N SER A 172 0.83 9.49 4.00
CA SER A 172 1.89 8.52 3.74
C SER A 172 1.53 7.09 4.09
N ALA A 173 0.47 6.89 4.90
CA ALA A 173 -0.19 5.60 5.09
C ALA A 173 -1.66 5.80 5.46
N VAL A 174 -2.48 4.79 5.15
CA VAL A 174 -3.89 4.72 5.56
C VAL A 174 -4.18 3.39 6.24
N TRP A 175 -5.22 3.40 7.05
CA TRP A 175 -5.80 2.23 7.68
C TRP A 175 -7.30 2.38 7.83
N HIS A 176 -8.03 1.40 7.35
CA HIS A 176 -9.45 1.23 7.60
C HIS A 176 -9.80 -0.25 7.67
N GLN A 177 -10.36 -0.69 8.79
CA GLN A 177 -10.71 -2.10 9.03
C GLN A 177 -9.54 -3.05 8.77
N ASN A 178 -9.67 -3.96 7.78
CA ASN A 178 -8.67 -4.94 7.39
C ASN A 178 -7.65 -4.42 6.35
N VAL A 179 -7.83 -3.18 5.85
CA VAL A 179 -7.01 -2.61 4.79
C VAL A 179 -5.97 -1.66 5.35
N TYR A 180 -4.72 -1.97 5.09
CA TYR A 180 -3.55 -1.16 5.40
C TYR A 180 -2.86 -0.76 4.11
N ALA A 181 -2.29 0.43 4.04
CA ALA A 181 -1.47 0.78 2.90
C ALA A 181 -0.42 1.85 3.24
N THR A 182 0.73 1.79 2.56
CA THR A 182 1.86 2.69 2.75
C THR A 182 2.37 3.22 1.41
N GLN A 183 2.65 4.53 1.33
CA GLN A 183 3.32 5.12 0.18
C GLN A 183 4.82 4.82 0.18
N PHE A 184 5.40 4.69 1.36
CA PHE A 184 6.78 4.27 1.54
C PHE A 184 6.93 2.76 1.38
N HIS A 185 8.16 2.31 1.24
CA HIS A 185 8.54 0.92 1.07
C HIS A 185 9.01 0.32 2.41
N PRO A 186 8.17 -0.44 3.15
CA PRO A 186 8.60 -1.07 4.40
C PRO A 186 9.80 -2.00 4.19
N GLU A 187 9.82 -2.74 3.07
CA GLU A 187 10.90 -3.67 2.72
C GLU A 187 12.26 -2.99 2.51
N LYS A 188 12.27 -1.65 2.35
CA LYS A 188 13.48 -0.82 2.21
C LYS A 188 13.74 0.07 3.43
N SER A 189 12.89 -0.01 4.46
CA SER A 189 12.90 0.90 5.61
C SER A 189 13.58 0.30 6.84
N GLN A 190 14.51 -0.64 6.65
CA GLN A 190 15.35 -1.23 7.70
C GLN A 190 14.51 -1.75 8.89
N ARG A 191 14.95 -1.49 10.13
CA ARG A 191 14.29 -2.00 11.36
C ARG A 191 12.85 -1.51 11.49
N VAL A 192 12.58 -0.24 11.14
CA VAL A 192 11.23 0.34 11.18
C VAL A 192 10.30 -0.41 10.22
N GLY A 193 10.75 -0.61 8.98
CA GLY A 193 9.99 -1.34 7.98
C GLY A 193 9.73 -2.80 8.37
N LEU A 194 10.73 -3.49 8.93
CA LEU A 194 10.57 -4.86 9.42
C LEU A 194 9.57 -4.94 10.59
N GLN A 195 9.56 -3.93 11.49
CA GLN A 195 8.56 -3.86 12.55
C GLN A 195 7.15 -3.68 11.98
N ILE A 196 6.98 -2.80 10.99
CA ILE A 196 5.71 -2.58 10.29
C ILE A 196 5.22 -3.88 9.62
N LEU A 197 6.10 -4.61 8.91
CA LEU A 197 5.74 -5.88 8.28
C LEU A 197 5.37 -6.95 9.32
N ARG A 198 6.09 -7.02 10.44
CA ARG A 198 5.74 -7.93 11.55
C ARG A 198 4.38 -7.60 12.14
N ASN A 199 4.10 -6.32 12.38
CA ASN A 199 2.79 -5.87 12.88
C ASN A 199 1.66 -6.23 11.90
N PHE A 200 1.92 -6.18 10.60
CA PHE A 200 0.96 -6.62 9.60
C PHE A 200 0.62 -8.12 9.71
N LEU A 201 1.63 -8.98 9.97
CA LEU A 201 1.40 -10.41 10.17
C LEU A 201 0.52 -10.71 11.39
N ASP A 202 0.62 -9.86 12.41
CA ASP A 202 -0.15 -9.99 13.65
C ASP A 202 -1.55 -9.33 13.55
N SER A 203 -1.90 -8.78 12.37
CA SER A 203 -3.18 -8.10 12.18
C SER A 203 -4.34 -9.09 12.13
N PRO A 204 -5.41 -8.88 12.91
CA PRO A 204 -6.55 -9.78 12.92
C PRO A 204 -7.39 -9.62 11.65
N SER A 205 -8.02 -10.70 11.22
CA SER A 205 -9.12 -10.63 10.25
C SER A 205 -10.32 -9.90 10.87
N GLN A 206 -10.99 -9.09 10.07
CA GLN A 206 -12.22 -8.40 10.46
C GLN A 206 -13.44 -9.18 9.95
N PRO A 207 -14.64 -9.00 10.52
CA PRO A 207 -15.85 -9.54 9.92
C PRO A 207 -15.96 -9.09 8.47
N SER A 208 -16.39 -9.99 7.57
CA SER A 208 -16.64 -9.64 6.17
C SER A 208 -17.62 -8.47 6.11
N VAL A 209 -17.28 -7.44 5.33
CA VAL A 209 -18.21 -6.34 5.06
C VAL A 209 -19.31 -6.91 4.20
N GLY A 210 -20.50 -7.13 4.80
CA GLY A 210 -21.67 -7.58 4.08
C GLY A 210 -21.98 -6.68 2.89
N SER A 211 -22.32 -7.30 1.79
CA SER A 211 -22.81 -6.70 0.55
C SER A 211 -24.07 -5.88 0.77
#